data_013d17800d50a5cd6c4499763a99d39c
#
_entry.id   013d17800d50a5cd6c4499763a99d39c
#
_cell.length_a   1.000
_cell.length_b   1.000
_cell.length_c   1.000
_cell.angle_alpha   90.00
_cell.angle_beta   90.00
_cell.angle_gamma   90.00
#
_symmetry.space_group_name_H-M   'P 1'
#
loop_
_entity.id
_entity.type
_entity.pdbx_description
1 polymer ?
#
loop_
_entity_poly.entity_id
_entity_poly.type
_entity_poly.pdbx_seq_one_letter_code
_entity_poly.pdbx_strand_id
1 'polypeptide(L)'
;LGRSLLLKVRDIMRGGNEAAIVKATDQVIDVLKELTAKRAGAALVVDAEGKLKGIFTHGDFARSFPSNPAIGSSPVGEVMTANPITIDADKLAAEVLMVLEQHRIDDLVVTDAEGKPLGVVDSQDLSRLKLL
;
A
#
# COMPACT_ATOMS: atom_id res chain seq x y z
N LEU A 1 -11.60 -4.32 24.93
CA LEU A 1 -10.39 -3.49 25.01
C LEU A 1 -9.11 -4.32 25.09
N GLY A 2 -9.06 -5.32 26.00
CA GLY A 2 -7.87 -6.13 26.14
C GLY A 2 -7.48 -6.89 24.86
N ARG A 3 -8.48 -7.37 24.12
CA ARG A 3 -8.25 -8.10 22.88
C ARG A 3 -7.66 -7.20 21.80
N SER A 4 -8.13 -5.95 21.72
CA SER A 4 -7.62 -4.98 20.74
C SER A 4 -6.15 -4.66 20.96
N LEU A 5 -5.70 -4.65 22.23
CA LEU A 5 -4.30 -4.35 22.56
C LEU A 5 -3.34 -5.44 22.07
N LEU A 6 -3.85 -6.66 21.79
CA LEU A 6 -3.04 -7.78 21.36
C LEU A 6 -3.06 -8.00 19.85
N LEU A 7 -3.89 -7.24 19.12
CA LEU A 7 -3.96 -7.39 17.66
C LEU A 7 -2.66 -6.95 17.02
N LYS A 8 -2.23 -7.73 16.05
CA LYS A 8 -1.07 -7.43 15.23
C LYS A 8 -1.52 -6.77 13.93
N VAL A 9 -0.59 -6.13 13.26
CA VAL A 9 -0.84 -5.49 11.96
C VAL A 9 -1.42 -6.49 10.97
N ARG A 10 -0.91 -7.72 10.94
CA ARG A 10 -1.43 -8.77 10.04
C ARG A 10 -2.92 -9.07 10.26
N ASP A 11 -3.41 -8.83 11.46
CA ASP A 11 -4.81 -9.11 11.80
C ASP A 11 -5.77 -8.05 11.27
N ILE A 12 -5.27 -6.85 10.96
CA ILE A 12 -6.11 -5.73 10.54
C ILE A 12 -5.83 -5.26 9.11
N MET A 13 -4.73 -5.65 8.50
CA MET A 13 -4.36 -5.22 7.15
C MET A 13 -5.32 -5.76 6.10
N ARG A 14 -5.37 -5.07 4.97
CA ARG A 14 -5.99 -5.60 3.76
C ARG A 14 -4.90 -6.28 2.95
N GLY A 15 -5.03 -7.59 2.79
CA GLY A 15 -4.05 -8.40 2.08
C GLY A 15 -4.71 -9.41 1.16
N GLY A 16 -3.93 -10.33 0.60
CA GLY A 16 -4.45 -11.33 -0.32
C GLY A 16 -5.17 -10.70 -1.50
N ASN A 17 -6.43 -11.05 -1.71
CA ASN A 17 -7.23 -10.55 -2.83
C ASN A 17 -7.62 -9.07 -2.69
N GLU A 18 -7.39 -8.46 -1.53
CA GLU A 18 -7.68 -7.06 -1.30
C GLU A 18 -6.46 -6.16 -1.57
N ALA A 19 -5.32 -6.75 -1.92
CA ALA A 19 -4.09 -6.01 -2.19
C ALA A 19 -3.72 -6.12 -3.67
N ALA A 20 -3.45 -4.98 -4.30
CA ALA A 20 -2.95 -4.96 -5.66
C ALA A 20 -1.42 -4.97 -5.62
N ILE A 21 -0.81 -6.11 -5.92
CA ILE A 21 0.64 -6.25 -6.02
C ILE A 21 0.99 -6.35 -7.49
N VAL A 22 1.83 -5.41 -7.97
CA VAL A 22 2.16 -5.28 -9.38
C VAL A 22 3.67 -5.22 -9.57
N LYS A 23 4.12 -5.49 -10.79
CA LYS A 23 5.55 -5.42 -11.12
C LYS A 23 5.91 -4.01 -11.58
N ALA A 24 7.13 -3.60 -11.32
CA ALA A 24 7.63 -2.29 -11.76
C ALA A 24 7.56 -2.10 -13.29
N THR A 25 7.59 -3.20 -14.03
CA THR A 25 7.50 -3.20 -15.51
C THR A 25 6.07 -3.14 -16.03
N ASP A 26 5.07 -3.31 -15.18
CA ASP A 26 3.66 -3.26 -15.61
C ASP A 26 3.30 -1.82 -16.00
N GLN A 27 2.48 -1.70 -17.06
CA GLN A 27 2.03 -0.38 -17.51
C GLN A 27 1.01 0.20 -16.52
N VAL A 28 1.06 1.51 -16.36
CA VAL A 28 0.15 2.22 -15.45
C VAL A 28 -1.31 1.89 -15.76
N ILE A 29 -1.69 1.78 -17.04
CA ILE A 29 -3.09 1.46 -17.39
C ILE A 29 -3.52 0.10 -16.82
N ASP A 30 -2.63 -0.88 -16.86
CA ASP A 30 -2.92 -2.21 -16.31
C ASP A 30 -2.96 -2.18 -14.78
N VAL A 31 -2.12 -1.36 -14.17
CA VAL A 31 -2.14 -1.15 -12.71
C VAL A 31 -3.47 -0.54 -12.28
N LEU A 32 -3.97 0.45 -13.02
CA LEU A 32 -5.27 1.07 -12.72
C LEU A 32 -6.42 0.06 -12.83
N LYS A 33 -6.36 -0.84 -13.82
CA LYS A 33 -7.35 -1.92 -13.96
C LYS A 33 -7.32 -2.84 -12.74
N GLU A 34 -6.13 -3.18 -12.26
CA GLU A 34 -5.95 -4.03 -11.09
C GLU A 34 -6.50 -3.36 -9.83
N LEU A 35 -6.22 -2.08 -9.65
CA LEU A 35 -6.74 -1.30 -8.52
C LEU A 35 -8.28 -1.32 -8.52
N THR A 36 -8.88 -1.12 -9.69
CA THR A 36 -10.34 -1.12 -9.83
C THR A 36 -10.92 -2.49 -9.53
N ALA A 37 -10.32 -3.55 -10.09
CA ALA A 37 -10.81 -4.92 -9.91
C ALA A 37 -10.77 -5.34 -8.45
N LYS A 38 -9.75 -4.96 -7.72
CA LYS A 38 -9.56 -5.32 -6.31
C LYS A 38 -10.13 -4.30 -5.33
N ARG A 39 -10.67 -3.21 -5.85
CA ARG A 39 -11.13 -2.08 -5.02
C ARG A 39 -10.05 -1.61 -4.05
N ALA A 40 -8.81 -1.64 -4.52
CA ALA A 40 -7.67 -1.21 -3.73
C ALA A 40 -7.36 0.26 -4.01
N GLY A 41 -6.98 0.99 -2.96
CA GLY A 41 -6.60 2.39 -3.11
C GLY A 41 -5.16 2.58 -3.56
N ALA A 42 -4.33 1.56 -3.37
CA ALA A 42 -2.90 1.63 -3.65
C ALA A 42 -2.40 0.32 -4.27
N ALA A 43 -1.51 0.44 -5.24
CA ALA A 43 -0.77 -0.68 -5.81
C ALA A 43 0.61 -0.75 -5.16
N LEU A 44 0.99 -1.95 -4.74
CA LEU A 44 2.29 -2.22 -4.14
C LEU A 44 3.21 -2.73 -5.25
N VAL A 45 4.24 -1.95 -5.56
CA VAL A 45 5.10 -2.23 -6.72
C VAL A 45 6.32 -3.01 -6.25
N VAL A 46 6.54 -4.17 -6.88
CA VAL A 46 7.64 -5.07 -6.50
C VAL A 46 8.64 -5.23 -7.64
N ASP A 47 9.86 -5.63 -7.28
CA ASP A 47 10.90 -5.99 -8.24
C ASP A 47 10.77 -7.47 -8.66
N ALA A 48 11.75 -7.95 -9.43
CA ALA A 48 11.77 -9.32 -9.93
C ALA A 48 11.84 -10.37 -8.82
N GLU A 49 12.39 -10.01 -7.66
CA GLU A 49 12.48 -10.90 -6.49
C GLU A 49 11.26 -10.79 -5.58
N GLY A 50 10.28 -9.98 -5.94
CA GLY A 50 9.08 -9.78 -5.14
C GLY A 50 9.23 -8.82 -3.98
N LYS A 51 10.32 -8.07 -3.92
CA LYS A 51 10.56 -7.09 -2.85
C LYS A 51 9.92 -5.76 -3.19
N LEU A 52 9.38 -5.10 -2.17
CA LEU A 52 8.71 -3.81 -2.33
C LEU A 52 9.68 -2.74 -2.80
N LYS A 53 9.29 -2.02 -3.85
CA LYS A 53 10.05 -0.90 -4.41
C LYS A 53 9.30 0.41 -4.34
N GLY A 54 7.99 0.39 -4.39
CA GLY A 54 7.21 1.61 -4.41
C GLY A 54 5.74 1.38 -4.20
N ILE A 55 5.00 2.48 -4.24
CA ILE A 55 3.54 2.49 -4.14
C ILE A 55 3.00 3.43 -5.23
N PHE A 56 1.86 3.07 -5.82
CA PHE A 56 1.20 3.90 -6.81
C PHE A 56 -0.29 3.93 -6.52
N THR A 57 -0.86 5.14 -6.44
CA THR A 57 -2.26 5.34 -6.06
C THR A 57 -3.04 6.05 -7.17
N HIS A 58 -4.37 6.03 -7.07
CA HIS A 58 -5.22 6.85 -7.94
C HIS A 58 -4.86 8.33 -7.83
N GLY A 59 -4.49 8.79 -6.63
CA GLY A 59 -4.05 10.16 -6.43
C GLY A 59 -2.77 10.49 -7.18
N ASP A 60 -1.82 9.56 -7.22
CA ASP A 60 -0.59 9.73 -7.99
C ASP A 60 -0.91 9.87 -9.47
N PHE A 61 -1.82 9.05 -9.97
CA PHE A 61 -2.26 9.14 -11.36
C PHE A 61 -2.91 10.50 -11.64
N ALA A 62 -3.84 10.91 -10.78
CA ALA A 62 -4.58 12.16 -10.97
C ALA A 62 -3.65 13.38 -10.97
N ARG A 63 -2.63 13.38 -10.12
CA ARG A 63 -1.66 14.47 -10.06
C ARG A 63 -0.75 14.51 -11.29
N SER A 64 -0.41 13.35 -11.82
CA SER A 64 0.55 13.25 -12.93
C SER A 64 -0.09 13.42 -14.30
N PHE A 65 -1.35 13.00 -14.45
CA PHE A 65 -2.03 12.96 -15.75
C PHE A 65 -2.07 14.30 -16.49
N PRO A 66 -2.38 15.43 -15.84
CA PRO A 66 -2.45 16.71 -16.56
C PRO A 66 -1.15 17.12 -17.25
N SER A 67 0.01 16.79 -16.66
CA SER A 67 1.31 17.11 -17.26
C SER A 67 1.91 15.96 -18.07
N ASN A 68 1.34 14.76 -17.96
CA ASN A 68 1.81 13.59 -18.67
C ASN A 68 0.62 12.74 -19.13
N PRO A 69 -0.12 13.17 -20.17
CA PRO A 69 -1.31 12.43 -20.62
C PRO A 69 -1.00 11.02 -21.13
N ALA A 70 0.25 10.72 -21.48
CA ALA A 70 0.68 9.41 -21.94
C ALA A 70 1.08 8.47 -20.80
N ILE A 71 0.87 8.87 -19.56
CA ILE A 71 1.31 8.11 -18.37
C ILE A 71 0.79 6.66 -18.38
N GLY A 72 -0.39 6.40 -18.94
CA GLY A 72 -0.96 5.07 -18.99
C GLY A 72 -0.07 4.03 -19.67
N SER A 73 0.78 4.45 -20.59
CA SER A 73 1.70 3.57 -21.31
C SER A 73 3.07 3.47 -20.63
N SER A 74 3.30 4.22 -19.56
CA SER A 74 4.58 4.19 -18.84
C SER A 74 4.64 2.98 -17.91
N PRO A 75 5.83 2.38 -17.71
CA PRO A 75 6.01 1.42 -16.64
C PRO A 75 5.75 2.09 -15.29
N VAL A 76 5.02 1.41 -14.42
CA VAL A 76 4.65 2.00 -13.12
C VAL A 76 5.87 2.32 -12.26
N GLY A 77 6.94 1.56 -12.43
CA GLY A 77 8.19 1.82 -11.70
C GLY A 77 8.81 3.18 -11.97
N GLU A 78 8.50 3.80 -13.12
CA GLU A 78 9.02 5.12 -13.47
C GLU A 78 8.23 6.26 -12.85
N VAL A 79 6.98 6.00 -12.43
CA VAL A 79 6.07 7.04 -11.94
C VAL A 79 5.60 6.81 -10.51
N MET A 80 5.94 5.70 -9.91
CA MET A 80 5.57 5.36 -8.53
C MET A 80 6.26 6.27 -7.51
N THR A 81 5.74 6.29 -6.30
CA THR A 81 6.45 6.83 -5.15
C THR A 81 7.38 5.73 -4.64
N ALA A 82 8.69 5.98 -4.71
CA ALA A 82 9.70 5.00 -4.30
C ALA A 82 9.89 5.00 -2.78
N ASN A 83 10.34 3.87 -2.26
CA ASN A 83 10.71 3.70 -0.86
C ASN A 83 9.58 4.12 0.10
N PRO A 84 8.39 3.50 -0.01
CA PRO A 84 7.28 3.83 0.87
C PRO A 84 7.62 3.44 2.31
N ILE A 85 6.96 4.10 3.26
CA ILE A 85 7.08 3.74 4.67
C ILE A 85 6.39 2.40 4.88
N THR A 86 7.03 1.52 5.61
CA THR A 86 6.53 0.17 5.85
C THR A 86 6.40 -0.13 7.33
N ILE A 87 5.63 -1.16 7.65
CA ILE A 87 5.54 -1.69 9.00
C ILE A 87 5.55 -3.22 8.91
N ASP A 88 6.24 -3.86 9.83
CA ASP A 88 6.28 -5.32 9.89
C ASP A 88 4.91 -5.86 10.33
N ALA A 89 4.49 -6.95 9.70
CA ALA A 89 3.18 -7.57 9.95
C ALA A 89 2.99 -8.04 11.40
N ASP A 90 4.07 -8.29 12.12
CA ASP A 90 4.01 -8.78 13.49
C ASP A 90 4.08 -7.68 14.55
N LYS A 91 4.16 -6.42 14.14
CA LYS A 91 4.02 -5.29 15.06
C LYS A 91 2.60 -5.21 15.57
N LEU A 92 2.40 -4.50 16.68
CA LEU A 92 1.07 -4.30 17.24
C LEU A 92 0.26 -3.33 16.37
N ALA A 93 -1.02 -3.62 16.21
CA ALA A 93 -1.93 -2.77 15.44
C ALA A 93 -1.96 -1.33 15.99
N ALA A 94 -1.81 -1.17 17.31
CA ALA A 94 -1.79 0.14 17.93
C ALA A 94 -0.63 1.03 17.45
N GLU A 95 0.44 0.45 16.93
CA GLU A 95 1.59 1.21 16.43
C GLU A 95 1.30 1.87 15.07
N VAL A 96 0.29 1.40 14.35
CA VAL A 96 -0.03 1.92 13.01
C VAL A 96 -0.36 3.41 13.06
N LEU A 97 -1.23 3.82 13.97
CA LEU A 97 -1.64 5.23 14.05
C LEU A 97 -0.45 6.14 14.30
N MET A 98 0.45 5.73 15.18
CA MET A 98 1.65 6.50 15.49
C MET A 98 2.52 6.69 14.25
N VAL A 99 2.71 5.63 13.45
CA VAL A 99 3.53 5.67 12.24
C VAL A 99 2.88 6.58 11.19
N LEU A 100 1.55 6.44 10.99
CA LEU A 100 0.82 7.29 10.04
C LEU A 100 0.95 8.76 10.40
N GLU A 101 0.78 9.10 11.68
CA GLU A 101 0.87 10.48 12.16
C GLU A 101 2.31 11.01 12.07
N GLN A 102 3.28 10.21 12.47
CA GLN A 102 4.69 10.60 12.46
C GLN A 102 5.17 10.95 11.05
N HIS A 103 4.77 10.17 10.06
CA HIS A 103 5.20 10.33 8.68
C HIS A 103 4.20 11.12 7.82
N ARG A 104 3.04 11.50 8.38
CA ARG A 104 2.00 12.25 7.68
C ARG A 104 1.57 11.57 6.39
N ILE A 105 1.32 10.26 6.47
CA ILE A 105 0.91 9.44 5.33
C ILE A 105 -0.45 8.82 5.63
N ASP A 106 -1.16 8.45 4.56
CA ASP A 106 -2.49 7.85 4.67
C ASP A 106 -2.45 6.34 4.60
N ASP A 107 -1.51 5.79 3.83
CA ASP A 107 -1.39 4.35 3.61
C ASP A 107 -0.02 3.88 4.08
N LEU A 108 -0.02 2.76 4.79
CA LEU A 108 1.19 2.13 5.31
C LEU A 108 1.29 0.74 4.71
N VAL A 109 2.41 0.44 4.08
CA VAL A 109 2.63 -0.88 3.48
C VAL A 109 3.08 -1.86 4.54
N VAL A 110 2.45 -3.03 4.57
CA VAL A 110 2.77 -4.11 5.52
C VAL A 110 3.70 -5.08 4.82
N THR A 111 4.84 -5.36 5.44
CA THR A 111 5.83 -6.28 4.87
C THR A 111 6.15 -7.42 5.83
N ASP A 112 6.71 -8.49 5.28
CA ASP A 112 7.29 -9.55 6.09
C ASP A 112 8.74 -9.21 6.46
N ALA A 113 9.40 -10.13 7.16
CA ALA A 113 10.78 -9.92 7.61
C ALA A 113 11.79 -9.82 6.45
N GLU A 114 11.40 -10.27 5.26
CA GLU A 114 12.25 -10.27 4.07
C GLU A 114 11.99 -9.06 3.16
N GLY A 115 11.12 -8.16 3.58
CA GLY A 115 10.79 -6.97 2.80
C GLY A 115 9.78 -7.18 1.68
N LYS A 116 9.09 -8.33 1.68
CA LYS A 116 8.03 -8.59 0.71
C LYS A 116 6.72 -7.99 1.19
N PRO A 117 5.96 -7.32 0.31
CA PRO A 117 4.70 -6.73 0.73
C PRO A 117 3.63 -7.81 0.95
N LEU A 118 2.89 -7.66 2.04
CA LEU A 118 1.79 -8.55 2.40
C LEU A 118 0.45 -7.86 2.25
N GLY A 119 0.40 -6.54 2.41
CA GLY A 119 -0.83 -5.80 2.35
C GLY A 119 -0.63 -4.34 2.67
N VAL A 120 -1.73 -3.67 2.95
CA VAL A 120 -1.75 -2.25 3.27
C VAL A 120 -2.71 -2.00 4.42
N VAL A 121 -2.42 -0.98 5.22
CA VAL A 121 -3.28 -0.58 6.32
C VAL A 121 -3.35 0.95 6.36
N ASP A 122 -4.54 1.48 6.66
CA ASP A 122 -4.76 2.92 6.77
C ASP A 122 -5.59 3.24 8.02
N SER A 123 -5.87 4.53 8.23
CA SER A 123 -6.65 4.97 9.40
C SER A 123 -8.08 4.46 9.36
N GLN A 124 -8.64 4.22 8.17
CA GLN A 124 -10.00 3.67 8.06
C GLN A 124 -10.07 2.24 8.57
N ASP A 125 -9.01 1.46 8.36
CA ASP A 125 -8.93 0.10 8.90
C ASP A 125 -8.97 0.13 10.43
N LEU A 126 -8.25 1.07 11.03
CA LEU A 126 -8.25 1.24 12.48
C LEU A 126 -9.63 1.69 12.99
N SER A 127 -10.25 2.63 12.30
CA SER A 127 -11.55 3.15 12.66
C SER A 127 -12.62 2.06 12.60
N ARG A 128 -12.60 1.26 11.52
CA ARG A 128 -13.54 0.16 11.32
C ARG A 128 -13.47 -0.85 12.46
N LEU A 129 -12.30 -1.05 13.03
CA LEU A 129 -12.07 -1.98 14.12
C LEU A 129 -12.14 -1.31 15.49
N LYS A 130 -12.49 -0.03 15.53
CA LYS A 130 -12.61 0.77 16.75
C LYS A 130 -11.31 0.83 17.54
N LEU A 131 -10.21 0.96 16.81
CA LEU A 131 -8.87 1.09 17.40
C LEU A 131 -8.38 2.54 17.45
N LEU A 132 -9.22 3.45 16.96
CA LEU A 132 -8.96 4.90 17.05
C LEU A 132 -9.70 5.50 18.21
#